data_97a68446e4979344f70b32d2cd325722
#
_entry.id   97a68446e4979344f70b32d2cd325722
#
_cell.length_a   1.000
_cell.length_b   1.000
_cell.length_c   1.000
_cell.angle_alpha   90.00
_cell.angle_beta   90.00
_cell.angle_gamma   90.00
#
_symmetry.space_group_name_H-M   'P 1'
#
loop_
_entity.id
_entity.type
_entity.pdbx_description
1 polymer ?
#
loop_
_entity_poly.entity_id
_entity_poly.type
_entity_poly.pdbx_seq_one_letter_code
_entity_poly.pdbx_strand_id
1 'polypeptide(L)'
;MNKQVCFWRNKTFYFLFVPYTLYLILYTLYSPNQVVATAENPQSYQITVSATIGESRLTLFGWTSPQSLVELQGQRVSESVIANDQGYFFFDRILLPKPDPTYPELCLTSIDSLSRASFPTCLPPLPRQLAGSFDISIGPVLLPPTLNLSKGSFLPNEQAIAQGLTIPNSEVNIFLANNLTPSLRFSFIPSVYAYFIPRYQIKADANGHFEFNLPAGPPAGGASWRVFATATHLGLPSPKSNTLTFRILGWWEWLLAQIKLILGLIVGLAKPYWWQIIIFLEIGILLVVKRKMQSEKRKTTA
;
A
#
# COMPACT_ATOMS: atom_id res chain seq x y z
N MET A 1 -11.13 -47.63 55.28
CA MET A 1 -9.90 -46.91 54.91
C MET A 1 -10.09 -46.29 53.53
N ASN A 2 -9.97 -44.94 53.50
CA ASN A 2 -9.75 -44.01 52.36
C ASN A 2 -10.80 -43.86 51.25
N LYS A 3 -11.77 -42.98 51.55
CA LYS A 3 -12.56 -42.21 50.56
C LYS A 3 -12.23 -40.72 50.70
N GLN A 4 -11.01 -40.28 50.44
CA GLN A 4 -10.69 -38.84 50.53
C GLN A 4 -9.77 -38.27 49.41
N VAL A 5 -9.63 -38.92 48.28
CA VAL A 5 -8.68 -38.43 47.22
C VAL A 5 -9.36 -37.90 45.96
N CYS A 6 -10.73 -37.87 45.89
CA CYS A 6 -11.39 -37.52 44.62
C CYS A 6 -12.02 -36.14 44.56
N PHE A 7 -11.84 -35.25 45.55
CA PHE A 7 -12.57 -33.95 45.58
C PHE A 7 -11.76 -32.73 45.18
N TRP A 8 -10.43 -32.86 45.00
CA TRP A 8 -9.56 -31.71 44.69
C TRP A 8 -9.25 -31.51 43.21
N ARG A 9 -9.63 -32.43 42.31
CA ARG A 9 -9.30 -32.37 40.88
C ARG A 9 -10.28 -31.56 40.05
N ASN A 10 -11.44 -31.20 40.59
CA ASN A 10 -12.47 -30.45 39.83
C ASN A 10 -12.45 -28.93 40.07
N LYS A 11 -11.79 -28.40 41.10
CA LYS A 11 -11.78 -26.96 41.36
C LYS A 11 -10.73 -26.20 40.51
N THR A 12 -9.65 -26.83 40.13
CA THR A 12 -8.60 -26.21 39.25
C THR A 12 -9.06 -26.09 37.80
N PHE A 13 -9.97 -26.94 37.35
CA PHE A 13 -10.50 -26.88 35.98
C PHE A 13 -11.48 -25.71 35.80
N TYR A 14 -12.25 -25.37 36.80
CA TYR A 14 -13.19 -24.24 36.76
C TYR A 14 -12.45 -22.90 36.82
N PHE A 15 -11.31 -22.82 37.49
CA PHE A 15 -10.53 -21.56 37.61
C PHE A 15 -9.83 -21.14 36.33
N LEU A 16 -9.54 -22.06 35.42
CA LEU A 16 -8.93 -21.79 34.13
C LEU A 16 -9.96 -21.59 33.01
N PHE A 17 -11.12 -22.19 33.08
CA PHE A 17 -12.16 -22.09 32.05
C PHE A 17 -12.98 -20.81 32.12
N VAL A 18 -13.25 -20.30 33.31
CA VAL A 18 -14.06 -19.09 33.50
C VAL A 18 -13.39 -17.85 32.93
N PRO A 19 -12.08 -17.57 33.10
CA PRO A 19 -11.45 -16.43 32.49
C PRO A 19 -11.32 -16.57 30.95
N TYR A 20 -11.18 -17.79 30.43
CA TYR A 20 -11.07 -18.01 28.99
C TYR A 20 -12.42 -17.79 28.25
N THR A 21 -13.52 -18.25 28.81
CA THR A 21 -14.88 -18.00 28.27
C THR A 21 -15.26 -16.53 28.38
N LEU A 22 -14.89 -15.85 29.48
CA LEU A 22 -15.09 -14.42 29.64
C LEU A 22 -14.28 -13.61 28.64
N TYR A 23 -13.04 -14.03 28.36
CA TYR A 23 -12.19 -13.44 27.34
C TYR A 23 -12.79 -13.59 25.93
N LEU A 24 -13.32 -14.77 25.58
CA LEU A 24 -13.97 -15.00 24.29
C LEU A 24 -15.25 -14.15 24.13
N ILE A 25 -16.06 -14.04 25.18
CA ILE A 25 -17.29 -13.21 25.17
C ILE A 25 -16.90 -11.72 25.02
N LEU A 26 -15.89 -11.25 25.74
CA LEU A 26 -15.39 -9.88 25.60
C LEU A 26 -14.80 -9.63 24.21
N TYR A 27 -14.12 -10.61 23.62
CA TYR A 27 -13.54 -10.48 22.28
C TYR A 27 -14.63 -10.40 21.19
N THR A 28 -15.72 -11.13 21.32
CA THR A 28 -16.86 -11.07 20.38
C THR A 28 -17.70 -9.80 20.54
N LEU A 29 -17.79 -9.26 21.73
CA LEU A 29 -18.47 -7.98 22.00
C LEU A 29 -17.63 -6.75 21.62
N TYR A 30 -16.30 -6.90 21.54
CA TYR A 30 -15.37 -5.84 21.23
C TYR A 30 -14.82 -5.89 19.79
N SER A 31 -15.56 -6.53 18.88
CA SER A 31 -15.29 -6.39 17.45
C SER A 31 -15.53 -4.92 17.07
N PRO A 32 -14.51 -4.08 16.86
CA PRO A 32 -14.76 -2.72 16.39
C PRO A 32 -15.40 -2.86 15.03
N ASN A 33 -16.66 -2.49 14.92
CA ASN A 33 -17.27 -2.23 13.63
C ASN A 33 -16.36 -1.21 12.95
N GLN A 34 -15.55 -1.68 12.01
CA GLN A 34 -14.81 -0.79 11.12
C GLN A 34 -15.86 -0.04 10.31
N VAL A 35 -16.21 1.15 10.79
CA VAL A 35 -16.89 2.13 9.96
C VAL A 35 -15.87 2.50 8.90
N VAL A 36 -15.96 1.83 7.77
CA VAL A 36 -15.29 2.25 6.55
C VAL A 36 -15.98 3.55 6.17
N ALA A 37 -15.39 4.66 6.57
CA ALA A 37 -15.75 5.95 6.01
C ALA A 37 -15.37 5.88 4.54
N THR A 38 -16.34 5.57 3.69
CA THR A 38 -16.25 5.83 2.26
C THR A 38 -16.19 7.34 2.14
N ALA A 39 -14.97 7.87 2.00
CA ALA A 39 -14.80 9.26 1.59
C ALA A 39 -15.42 9.36 0.19
N GLU A 40 -16.64 9.87 0.12
CA GLU A 40 -17.24 10.31 -1.14
C GLU A 40 -16.28 11.33 -1.75
N ASN A 41 -15.74 10.96 -2.88
CA ASN A 41 -14.82 11.82 -3.62
C ASN A 41 -15.67 12.92 -4.28
N PRO A 42 -15.54 14.19 -3.88
CA PRO A 42 -16.40 15.26 -4.39
C PRO A 42 -15.98 15.72 -5.80
N GLN A 43 -15.85 14.78 -6.74
CA GLN A 43 -15.69 15.15 -8.12
C GLN A 43 -17.03 15.63 -8.67
N SER A 44 -17.12 16.90 -9.03
CA SER A 44 -18.26 17.42 -9.77
C SER A 44 -18.08 17.13 -11.25
N TYR A 45 -18.83 16.16 -11.78
CA TYR A 45 -18.93 15.95 -13.22
C TYR A 45 -20.13 16.74 -13.75
N GLN A 46 -19.96 17.30 -14.95
CA GLN A 46 -21.12 17.72 -15.73
C GLN A 46 -21.52 16.58 -16.66
N ILE A 47 -22.77 16.14 -16.57
CA ILE A 47 -23.33 15.11 -17.44
C ILE A 47 -24.38 15.79 -18.31
N THR A 48 -24.14 15.83 -19.60
CA THR A 48 -25.08 16.32 -20.58
C THR A 48 -25.61 15.14 -21.39
N VAL A 49 -26.93 15.03 -21.50
CA VAL A 49 -27.59 13.96 -22.27
C VAL A 49 -28.46 14.59 -23.33
N SER A 50 -28.27 14.21 -24.58
CA SER A 50 -29.10 14.61 -25.69
C SER A 50 -29.64 13.40 -26.46
N ALA A 51 -30.90 13.46 -26.91
CA ALA A 51 -31.50 12.39 -27.70
C ALA A 51 -30.96 12.41 -29.13
N THR A 52 -30.60 11.22 -29.65
CA THR A 52 -30.12 11.05 -31.03
C THR A 52 -30.85 9.91 -31.73
N ILE A 53 -30.73 9.85 -33.07
CA ILE A 53 -31.19 8.71 -33.86
C ILE A 53 -30.02 7.80 -34.10
N GLY A 54 -30.14 6.54 -33.66
CA GLY A 54 -29.10 5.53 -33.83
C GLY A 54 -28.65 4.86 -32.56
N GLU A 55 -27.33 4.65 -32.40
CA GLU A 55 -26.71 4.01 -31.24
C GLU A 55 -26.29 5.04 -30.20
N SER A 56 -26.35 4.65 -28.93
CA SER A 56 -25.90 5.54 -27.82
C SER A 56 -24.39 5.69 -27.85
N ARG A 57 -23.94 6.93 -27.67
CA ARG A 57 -22.53 7.28 -27.71
C ARG A 57 -22.13 8.09 -26.48
N LEU A 58 -20.88 7.93 -26.08
CA LEU A 58 -20.27 8.63 -24.96
C LEU A 58 -19.14 9.52 -25.46
N THR A 59 -19.19 10.78 -25.13
CA THR A 59 -18.10 11.72 -25.27
C THR A 59 -17.54 12.01 -23.88
N LEU A 60 -16.23 11.88 -23.72
CA LEU A 60 -15.59 11.99 -22.43
C LEU A 60 -14.33 12.86 -22.54
N PHE A 61 -14.16 13.83 -21.61
CA PHE A 61 -13.01 14.72 -21.62
C PHE A 61 -12.53 15.03 -20.20
N GLY A 62 -11.25 15.41 -20.10
CA GLY A 62 -10.68 15.72 -18.81
C GLY A 62 -9.19 16.03 -18.84
N TRP A 63 -8.58 15.97 -17.68
CA TRP A 63 -7.14 16.24 -17.51
C TRP A 63 -6.44 15.15 -16.72
N THR A 64 -5.18 14.93 -17.09
CA THR A 64 -4.23 14.01 -16.48
C THR A 64 -2.80 14.56 -16.62
N SER A 65 -1.79 13.74 -16.40
CA SER A 65 -0.42 14.12 -16.71
C SER A 65 -0.17 14.22 -18.23
N PRO A 66 0.74 15.11 -18.68
CA PRO A 66 1.06 15.28 -20.08
C PRO A 66 1.49 13.98 -20.77
N GLN A 67 1.10 13.82 -22.03
CA GLN A 67 1.47 12.69 -22.89
C GLN A 67 1.20 11.32 -22.28
N SER A 68 0.31 11.24 -21.29
CA SER A 68 -0.11 9.97 -20.69
C SER A 68 -1.08 9.23 -21.60
N LEU A 69 -0.94 7.93 -21.63
CA LEU A 69 -1.94 7.04 -22.23
C LEU A 69 -3.13 6.95 -21.28
N VAL A 70 -4.29 7.40 -21.68
CA VAL A 70 -5.54 7.26 -20.93
C VAL A 70 -6.33 6.10 -21.50
N GLU A 71 -6.61 5.13 -20.68
CA GLU A 71 -7.40 3.96 -21.01
C GLU A 71 -8.77 4.03 -20.35
N LEU A 72 -9.82 3.87 -21.14
CA LEU A 72 -11.18 3.68 -20.67
C LEU A 72 -11.52 2.19 -20.77
N GLN A 73 -11.83 1.59 -19.64
CA GLN A 73 -12.16 0.18 -19.55
C GLN A 73 -13.51 -0.06 -18.92
N GLY A 74 -14.26 -0.99 -19.51
CA GLY A 74 -15.54 -1.46 -18.99
C GLY A 74 -15.97 -2.73 -19.70
N GLN A 75 -17.09 -3.30 -19.30
CA GLN A 75 -17.61 -4.48 -19.97
C GLN A 75 -17.99 -4.15 -21.42
N ARG A 76 -17.31 -4.73 -22.40
CA ARG A 76 -17.48 -4.49 -23.86
C ARG A 76 -17.10 -3.06 -24.33
N VAL A 77 -16.40 -2.31 -23.51
CA VAL A 77 -15.83 -1.00 -23.88
C VAL A 77 -14.35 -1.03 -23.52
N SER A 78 -13.50 -0.75 -24.50
CA SER A 78 -12.06 -0.61 -24.29
C SER A 78 -11.52 0.37 -25.32
N GLU A 79 -11.22 1.57 -24.88
CA GLU A 79 -10.73 2.67 -25.72
C GLU A 79 -9.52 3.30 -25.08
N SER A 80 -8.65 3.89 -25.86
CA SER A 80 -7.48 4.58 -25.36
C SER A 80 -7.19 5.84 -26.18
N VAL A 81 -6.65 6.85 -25.49
CA VAL A 81 -6.23 8.12 -26.09
C VAL A 81 -4.98 8.64 -25.38
N ILE A 82 -4.15 9.39 -26.10
CA ILE A 82 -3.00 10.07 -25.51
C ILE A 82 -3.39 11.50 -25.16
N ALA A 83 -3.14 11.89 -23.90
CA ALA A 83 -3.31 13.27 -23.47
C ALA A 83 -2.30 14.19 -24.17
N ASN A 84 -2.67 15.43 -24.43
CA ASN A 84 -1.80 16.43 -25.02
C ASN A 84 -0.74 16.94 -24.02
N ASP A 85 0.12 17.88 -24.44
CA ASP A 85 1.17 18.48 -23.60
C ASP A 85 0.65 19.25 -22.38
N GLN A 86 -0.62 19.66 -22.41
CA GLN A 86 -1.29 20.29 -21.27
C GLN A 86 -2.00 19.28 -20.37
N GLY A 87 -1.92 18.01 -20.70
CA GLY A 87 -2.59 16.93 -19.98
C GLY A 87 -4.08 16.77 -20.32
N TYR A 88 -4.61 17.50 -21.33
CA TYR A 88 -5.98 17.35 -21.75
C TYR A 88 -6.17 16.11 -22.61
N PHE A 89 -7.20 15.31 -22.31
CA PHE A 89 -7.62 14.15 -23.09
C PHE A 89 -9.07 14.25 -23.51
N PHE A 90 -9.40 13.65 -24.64
CA PHE A 90 -10.72 13.69 -25.24
C PHE A 90 -11.03 12.38 -25.96
N PHE A 91 -12.10 11.71 -25.56
CA PHE A 91 -12.67 10.57 -26.27
C PHE A 91 -13.91 11.04 -27.03
N ASP A 92 -13.88 10.88 -28.34
CA ASP A 92 -14.98 11.29 -29.19
C ASP A 92 -15.91 10.11 -29.50
N ARG A 93 -17.18 10.26 -29.13
CA ARG A 93 -18.31 9.43 -29.58
C ARG A 93 -18.08 7.92 -29.44
N ILE A 94 -17.61 7.47 -28.29
CA ILE A 94 -17.43 6.05 -27.97
C ILE A 94 -18.78 5.33 -28.06
N LEU A 95 -18.83 4.22 -28.78
CA LEU A 95 -20.02 3.41 -28.91
C LEU A 95 -20.30 2.68 -27.59
N LEU A 96 -21.48 2.93 -27.02
CA LEU A 96 -21.91 2.23 -25.81
C LEU A 96 -22.63 0.93 -26.15
N PRO A 97 -22.35 -0.17 -25.46
CA PRO A 97 -23.11 -1.41 -25.60
C PRO A 97 -24.55 -1.20 -25.14
N LYS A 98 -25.48 -1.99 -25.66
CA LYS A 98 -26.86 -1.97 -25.17
C LYS A 98 -26.88 -2.26 -23.66
N PRO A 99 -27.62 -1.48 -22.85
CA PRO A 99 -27.71 -1.69 -21.41
C PRO A 99 -28.41 -3.04 -21.11
N ASP A 100 -27.85 -3.82 -20.18
CA ASP A 100 -28.41 -5.10 -19.76
C ASP A 100 -28.22 -5.30 -18.23
N PRO A 101 -29.17 -4.97 -17.40
CA PRO A 101 -30.25 -3.98 -17.47
C PRO A 101 -29.74 -2.54 -17.32
N THR A 102 -28.45 -2.35 -17.05
CA THR A 102 -27.76 -1.06 -16.89
C THR A 102 -26.54 -1.02 -17.78
N TYR A 103 -26.02 0.18 -18.01
CA TYR A 103 -24.70 0.33 -18.61
C TYR A 103 -23.62 -0.27 -17.72
N PRO A 104 -22.56 -0.84 -18.31
CA PRO A 104 -21.41 -1.28 -17.53
C PRO A 104 -20.75 -0.11 -16.81
N GLU A 105 -20.12 -0.41 -15.70
CA GLU A 105 -19.24 0.54 -15.04
C GLU A 105 -18.02 0.81 -15.94
N LEU A 106 -17.73 2.09 -16.13
CA LEU A 106 -16.62 2.55 -16.95
C LEU A 106 -15.58 3.20 -16.06
N CYS A 107 -14.34 2.73 -16.12
CA CYS A 107 -13.25 3.26 -15.33
C CYS A 107 -12.12 3.76 -16.24
N LEU A 108 -11.52 4.87 -15.85
CA LEU A 108 -10.39 5.49 -16.50
C LEU A 108 -9.11 5.23 -15.71
N THR A 109 -8.06 4.90 -16.42
CA THR A 109 -6.71 4.75 -15.87
C THR A 109 -5.74 5.54 -16.74
N SER A 110 -4.86 6.31 -16.15
CA SER A 110 -3.80 7.03 -16.84
C SER A 110 -2.48 6.31 -16.62
N ILE A 111 -1.72 6.09 -17.69
CA ILE A 111 -0.36 5.56 -17.65
C ILE A 111 0.57 6.68 -18.12
N ASP A 112 1.45 7.12 -17.23
CA ASP A 112 2.35 8.23 -17.52
C ASP A 112 3.55 7.84 -18.39
N SER A 113 4.36 8.82 -18.78
CA SER A 113 5.56 8.64 -19.60
C SER A 113 6.62 7.73 -18.96
N LEU A 114 6.55 7.48 -17.65
CA LEU A 114 7.42 6.57 -16.91
C LEU A 114 6.77 5.20 -16.68
N SER A 115 5.68 4.90 -17.40
CA SER A 115 4.93 3.63 -17.31
C SER A 115 4.31 3.38 -15.92
N ARG A 116 3.99 4.43 -15.16
CA ARG A 116 3.30 4.33 -13.89
C ARG A 116 1.81 4.52 -14.11
N ALA A 117 1.01 3.59 -13.60
CA ALA A 117 -0.44 3.68 -13.67
C ALA A 117 -1.01 4.52 -12.53
N SER A 118 -1.98 5.35 -12.83
CA SER A 118 -2.78 6.05 -11.83
C SER A 118 -3.77 5.09 -11.14
N PHE A 119 -4.36 5.52 -10.03
CA PHE A 119 -5.50 4.80 -9.45
C PHE A 119 -6.70 4.89 -10.41
N PRO A 120 -7.44 3.78 -10.65
CA PRO A 120 -8.62 3.81 -11.53
C PRO A 120 -9.68 4.78 -11.02
N THR A 121 -10.21 5.60 -11.91
CA THR A 121 -11.30 6.52 -11.64
C THR A 121 -12.54 6.06 -12.38
N CYS A 122 -13.52 5.54 -11.67
CA CYS A 122 -14.75 5.08 -12.29
C CYS A 122 -15.75 6.21 -12.44
N LEU A 123 -16.40 6.24 -13.58
CA LEU A 123 -17.42 7.23 -13.90
C LEU A 123 -18.70 6.95 -13.10
N PRO A 124 -19.51 7.97 -12.84
CA PRO A 124 -20.83 7.77 -12.26
C PRO A 124 -21.69 6.86 -13.16
N PRO A 125 -22.64 6.12 -12.59
CA PRO A 125 -23.53 5.27 -13.36
C PRO A 125 -24.22 6.07 -14.46
N LEU A 126 -24.13 5.58 -15.70
CA LEU A 126 -24.80 6.23 -16.83
C LEU A 126 -26.32 6.14 -16.66
N PRO A 127 -27.05 7.19 -17.07
CA PRO A 127 -28.49 7.22 -16.92
C PRO A 127 -29.16 6.07 -17.68
N ARG A 128 -30.17 5.44 -17.08
CA ARG A 128 -30.95 4.39 -17.73
C ARG A 128 -31.74 5.00 -18.89
N GLN A 129 -31.66 4.34 -20.02
CA GLN A 129 -32.47 4.77 -21.17
C GLN A 129 -33.91 4.36 -20.95
N LEU A 130 -34.81 5.33 -21.11
CA LEU A 130 -36.24 5.04 -21.09
C LEU A 130 -36.75 4.57 -22.45
N ALA A 131 -36.20 5.07 -23.54
CA ALA A 131 -36.37 4.62 -24.93
C ALA A 131 -35.55 5.51 -25.85
N GLY A 132 -34.83 4.96 -26.81
CA GLY A 132 -34.06 5.72 -27.80
C GLY A 132 -32.53 5.62 -27.63
N SER A 133 -31.84 6.32 -28.49
CA SER A 133 -30.38 6.47 -28.48
C SER A 133 -30.02 7.83 -27.93
N PHE A 134 -28.90 7.93 -27.21
CA PHE A 134 -28.47 9.16 -26.59
C PHE A 134 -26.99 9.43 -26.83
N ASP A 135 -26.66 10.70 -27.06
CA ASP A 135 -25.29 11.18 -26.92
C ASP A 135 -25.10 11.68 -25.49
N ILE A 136 -24.18 11.06 -24.76
CA ILE A 136 -23.87 11.40 -23.39
C ILE A 136 -22.49 12.06 -23.38
N SER A 137 -22.41 13.25 -22.80
CA SER A 137 -21.13 13.94 -22.60
C SER A 137 -20.82 14.02 -21.09
N ILE A 138 -19.65 13.57 -20.69
CA ILE A 138 -19.20 13.59 -19.31
C ILE A 138 -17.85 14.30 -19.23
N GLY A 139 -17.75 15.28 -18.35
CA GLY A 139 -16.51 16.00 -18.08
C GLY A 139 -16.76 17.33 -17.35
N PRO A 140 -15.67 17.98 -16.95
CA PRO A 140 -14.29 17.50 -17.00
C PRO A 140 -13.99 16.43 -15.94
N VAL A 141 -13.30 15.36 -16.34
CA VAL A 141 -12.83 14.33 -15.43
C VAL A 141 -11.36 14.58 -15.09
N LEU A 142 -11.05 14.69 -13.80
CA LEU A 142 -9.67 14.81 -13.35
C LEU A 142 -9.16 13.42 -12.95
N LEU A 143 -8.09 12.97 -13.59
CA LEU A 143 -7.46 11.71 -13.19
C LEU A 143 -6.47 11.94 -12.03
N PRO A 144 -6.33 10.94 -11.15
CA PRO A 144 -5.44 11.05 -10.02
C PRO A 144 -3.97 11.13 -10.46
N PRO A 145 -3.12 11.82 -9.69
CA PRO A 145 -1.69 11.86 -9.95
C PRO A 145 -1.09 10.44 -9.84
N THR A 146 -0.05 10.17 -10.62
CA THR A 146 0.81 9.01 -10.38
C THR A 146 1.74 9.32 -9.22
N LEU A 147 2.10 8.32 -8.43
CA LEU A 147 2.97 8.49 -7.28
C LEU A 147 3.96 7.33 -7.20
N ASN A 148 5.21 7.66 -6.92
CA ASN A 148 6.27 6.70 -6.69
C ASN A 148 7.12 7.14 -5.50
N LEU A 149 7.74 6.16 -4.83
CA LEU A 149 8.71 6.39 -3.75
C LEU A 149 10.09 5.95 -4.22
N SER A 150 11.13 6.67 -3.83
CA SER A 150 12.50 6.31 -4.13
C SER A 150 12.88 4.93 -3.59
N LYS A 151 12.32 4.55 -2.44
CA LYS A 151 12.48 3.23 -1.79
C LYS A 151 11.25 2.87 -0.97
N GLY A 152 11.05 1.57 -0.71
CA GLY A 152 9.99 1.07 0.19
C GLY A 152 10.39 1.03 1.67
N SER A 153 11.69 1.19 1.98
CA SER A 153 12.23 1.22 3.34
C SER A 153 13.37 2.20 3.45
N PHE A 154 13.37 2.96 4.54
CA PHE A 154 14.33 4.03 4.80
C PHE A 154 15.00 3.82 6.16
N LEU A 155 16.27 4.26 6.26
CA LEU A 155 16.98 4.32 7.53
C LEU A 155 16.47 5.49 8.37
N PRO A 156 16.67 5.45 9.70
CA PRO A 156 16.48 6.62 10.53
C PRO A 156 17.32 7.78 10.00
N ASN A 157 16.71 8.95 9.85
CA ASN A 157 17.30 10.17 9.27
C ASN A 157 17.64 10.11 7.76
N GLU A 158 17.30 9.03 7.05
CA GLU A 158 17.37 9.01 5.58
C GLU A 158 16.20 9.81 5.01
N GLN A 159 16.47 10.63 4.00
CA GLN A 159 15.47 11.42 3.33
C GLN A 159 14.68 10.53 2.35
N ALA A 160 13.38 10.38 2.60
CA ALA A 160 12.49 9.69 1.71
C ALA A 160 11.91 10.68 0.69
N ILE A 161 12.00 10.36 -0.59
CA ILE A 161 11.51 11.20 -1.68
C ILE A 161 10.30 10.53 -2.32
N ALA A 162 9.19 11.27 -2.35
CA ALA A 162 8.00 10.94 -3.13
C ALA A 162 7.98 11.80 -4.38
N GLN A 163 7.79 11.20 -5.54
CA GLN A 163 7.75 11.89 -6.83
C GLN A 163 6.62 11.36 -7.70
N GLY A 164 6.12 12.18 -8.60
CA GLY A 164 5.03 11.78 -9.46
C GLY A 164 4.80 12.72 -10.64
N LEU A 165 3.80 12.39 -11.44
CA LEU A 165 3.31 13.21 -12.53
C LEU A 165 1.81 13.49 -12.32
N THR A 166 1.41 14.70 -12.68
CA THR A 166 0.03 15.17 -12.59
C THR A 166 -0.23 16.24 -13.66
N ILE A 167 -1.34 16.93 -13.56
CA ILE A 167 -1.70 18.03 -14.46
C ILE A 167 -0.67 19.17 -14.30
N PRO A 168 -0.17 19.76 -15.39
CA PRO A 168 0.78 20.87 -15.35
C PRO A 168 0.31 22.04 -14.49
N ASN A 169 1.23 22.62 -13.74
CA ASN A 169 0.98 23.79 -12.88
C ASN A 169 -0.12 23.61 -11.83
N SER A 170 -0.63 22.39 -11.63
CA SER A 170 -1.64 22.08 -10.62
C SER A 170 -1.06 22.09 -9.21
N GLU A 171 -1.93 22.28 -8.24
CA GLU A 171 -1.61 22.17 -6.83
C GLU A 171 -1.74 20.72 -6.38
N VAL A 172 -0.67 20.19 -5.78
CA VAL A 172 -0.62 18.80 -5.31
C VAL A 172 -0.64 18.78 -3.79
N ASN A 173 -1.60 18.04 -3.24
CA ASN A 173 -1.73 17.81 -1.81
C ASN A 173 -1.25 16.41 -1.49
N ILE A 174 -0.26 16.30 -0.63
CA ILE A 174 0.33 15.04 -0.18
C ILE A 174 -0.14 14.76 1.24
N PHE A 175 -0.67 13.58 1.45
CA PHE A 175 -1.19 13.13 2.73
C PHE A 175 -0.32 12.00 3.27
N LEU A 176 0.09 12.15 4.53
CA LEU A 176 0.87 11.15 5.25
C LEU A 176 0.05 10.59 6.41
N ALA A 177 -0.15 9.28 6.42
CA ALA A 177 -0.80 8.58 7.51
C ALA A 177 0.18 7.60 8.16
N ASN A 178 0.31 7.65 9.46
CA ASN A 178 1.09 6.68 10.22
C ASN A 178 0.17 5.53 10.65
N ASN A 179 0.56 4.30 10.33
CA ASN A 179 -0.05 3.12 10.94
C ASN A 179 0.52 2.95 12.35
N LEU A 180 0.01 3.72 13.29
CA LEU A 180 0.26 3.44 14.70
C LEU A 180 -0.44 2.12 15.00
N THR A 181 0.33 1.04 15.20
CA THR A 181 -0.21 -0.10 15.93
C THR A 181 -0.67 0.42 17.27
N PRO A 182 -1.95 0.27 17.63
CA PRO A 182 -2.41 0.69 18.93
C PRO A 182 -1.55 -0.06 19.96
N SER A 183 -0.66 0.66 20.62
CA SER A 183 -0.02 0.12 21.82
C SER A 183 -1.17 -0.27 22.73
N LEU A 184 -1.15 -1.49 23.25
CA LEU A 184 -2.12 -2.00 24.24
C LEU A 184 -2.04 -1.13 25.51
N ARG A 185 -2.53 0.10 25.41
CA ARG A 185 -2.86 0.87 26.59
C ARG A 185 -4.25 0.43 26.98
N PHE A 186 -4.36 -0.25 28.11
CA PHE A 186 -5.61 -0.52 28.78
C PHE A 186 -6.27 0.82 29.14
N SER A 187 -6.99 1.38 28.19
CA SER A 187 -7.85 2.54 28.39
C SER A 187 -9.29 2.04 28.40
N PHE A 188 -9.95 2.10 29.52
CA PHE A 188 -11.37 1.72 29.66
C PHE A 188 -12.31 2.70 28.93
N ILE A 189 -11.81 3.77 28.37
CA ILE A 189 -12.58 4.75 27.61
C ILE A 189 -12.01 4.75 26.19
N PRO A 190 -12.80 4.40 25.16
CA PRO A 190 -12.38 4.55 23.78
C PRO A 190 -12.21 6.05 23.49
N SER A 191 -10.98 6.52 23.54
CA SER A 191 -10.67 7.86 23.06
C SER A 191 -10.78 7.85 21.54
N VAL A 192 -11.82 8.47 21.02
CA VAL A 192 -11.92 8.77 19.59
C VAL A 192 -10.90 9.86 19.30
N TYR A 193 -9.69 9.45 18.93
CA TYR A 193 -8.71 10.38 18.39
C TYR A 193 -9.09 10.65 16.94
N ALA A 194 -9.54 11.87 16.65
CA ALA A 194 -9.54 12.38 15.29
C ALA A 194 -8.07 12.45 14.86
N TYR A 195 -7.60 11.48 14.08
CA TYR A 195 -6.25 11.51 13.55
C TYR A 195 -6.13 12.68 12.58
N PHE A 196 -5.38 13.68 12.98
CA PHE A 196 -4.97 14.72 12.05
C PHE A 196 -3.97 14.10 11.06
N ILE A 197 -4.40 13.96 9.80
CA ILE A 197 -3.52 13.52 8.72
C ILE A 197 -2.76 14.74 8.23
N PRO A 198 -1.43 14.82 8.43
CA PRO A 198 -0.63 15.91 7.91
C PRO A 198 -0.82 16.05 6.41
N ARG A 199 -1.15 17.25 5.97
CA ARG A 199 -1.30 17.61 4.57
C ARG A 199 -0.18 18.57 4.19
N TYR A 200 0.55 18.23 3.15
CA TYR A 200 1.59 19.06 2.59
C TYR A 200 1.16 19.49 1.20
N GLN A 201 1.39 20.74 0.87
CA GLN A 201 0.96 21.36 -0.36
C GLN A 201 2.18 21.77 -1.16
N ILE A 202 2.25 21.31 -2.41
CA ILE A 202 3.30 21.65 -3.36
C ILE A 202 2.66 21.96 -4.71
N LYS A 203 3.41 22.52 -5.63
CA LYS A 203 2.96 22.83 -6.99
C LYS A 203 3.73 21.95 -7.99
N ALA A 204 3.02 21.34 -8.93
CA ALA A 204 3.64 20.67 -10.06
C ALA A 204 4.27 21.69 -11.01
N ASP A 205 5.32 21.30 -11.70
CA ASP A 205 5.98 22.11 -12.72
C ASP A 205 5.18 22.18 -14.02
N ALA A 206 5.74 22.85 -15.03
CA ALA A 206 5.11 22.99 -16.35
C ALA A 206 4.96 21.67 -17.11
N ASN A 207 5.71 20.64 -16.75
CA ASN A 207 5.65 19.28 -17.29
C ASN A 207 4.78 18.34 -16.44
N GLY A 208 4.13 18.90 -15.41
CA GLY A 208 3.34 18.11 -14.47
C GLY A 208 4.12 17.30 -13.44
N HIS A 209 5.46 17.44 -13.41
CA HIS A 209 6.29 16.73 -12.44
C HIS A 209 6.22 17.41 -11.07
N PHE A 210 6.15 16.60 -10.03
CA PHE A 210 6.27 17.06 -8.64
C PHE A 210 7.18 16.12 -7.84
N GLU A 211 7.89 16.72 -6.90
CA GLU A 211 8.77 16.03 -5.98
C GLU A 211 8.57 16.57 -4.58
N PHE A 212 8.53 15.69 -3.60
CA PHE A 212 8.32 16.04 -2.21
C PHE A 212 9.24 15.22 -1.30
N ASN A 213 9.97 15.92 -0.46
CA ASN A 213 10.76 15.32 0.59
C ASN A 213 9.84 14.97 1.78
N LEU A 214 9.63 13.69 1.99
CA LEU A 214 8.85 13.22 3.13
C LEU A 214 9.58 13.61 4.42
N PRO A 215 8.87 14.17 5.42
CA PRO A 215 9.50 14.52 6.68
C PRO A 215 10.10 13.26 7.30
N ALA A 216 11.36 13.38 7.75
CA ALA A 216 12.00 12.33 8.53
C ALA A 216 11.09 12.04 9.74
N GLY A 217 10.49 10.85 9.76
CA GLY A 217 9.64 10.46 10.88
C GLY A 217 10.45 10.42 12.18
N PRO A 218 9.82 10.59 13.34
CA PRO A 218 10.50 10.41 14.61
C PRO A 218 11.18 9.03 14.63
N PRO A 219 12.32 8.87 15.31
CA PRO A 219 13.14 7.65 15.31
C PRO A 219 12.48 6.44 16.00
N ALA A 220 11.16 6.42 16.09
CA ALA A 220 10.40 5.25 16.53
C ALA A 220 10.55 4.16 15.47
N GLY A 221 11.56 3.32 15.63
CA GLY A 221 11.87 2.24 14.71
C GLY A 221 10.67 1.33 14.44
N GLY A 222 10.51 0.93 13.19
CA GLY A 222 9.47 0.00 12.78
C GLY A 222 8.13 0.63 12.42
N ALA A 223 7.99 1.96 12.38
CA ALA A 223 6.75 2.62 11.97
C ALA A 223 6.50 2.42 10.46
N SER A 224 5.31 1.97 10.13
CA SER A 224 4.82 1.89 8.75
C SER A 224 4.00 3.13 8.42
N TRP A 225 4.32 3.77 7.32
CA TRP A 225 3.66 4.97 6.83
C TRP A 225 2.94 4.71 5.53
N ARG A 226 1.87 5.44 5.32
CA ARG A 226 1.15 5.47 4.04
C ARG A 226 1.18 6.88 3.49
N VAL A 227 1.43 6.99 2.19
CA VAL A 227 1.41 8.25 1.46
C VAL A 227 0.51 8.14 0.25
N PHE A 228 -0.28 9.17 0.00
CA PHE A 228 -1.04 9.35 -1.23
C PHE A 228 -1.11 10.84 -1.57
N ALA A 229 -1.41 11.14 -2.82
CA ALA A 229 -1.51 12.49 -3.32
C ALA A 229 -2.86 12.74 -4.00
N THR A 230 -3.30 13.99 -4.01
CA THR A 230 -4.40 14.49 -4.84
C THR A 230 -3.94 15.74 -5.55
N ALA A 231 -4.43 15.98 -6.75
CA ALA A 231 -4.18 17.23 -7.48
C ALA A 231 -5.42 18.11 -7.49
N THR A 232 -5.23 19.42 -7.51
CA THR A 232 -6.31 20.38 -7.66
C THR A 232 -6.07 21.18 -8.94
N HIS A 233 -7.03 21.14 -9.86
CA HIS A 233 -6.97 21.88 -11.12
C HIS A 233 -8.28 22.63 -11.34
N LEU A 234 -8.20 23.92 -11.69
CA LEU A 234 -9.39 24.81 -11.86
C LEU A 234 -10.33 24.78 -10.63
N GLY A 235 -9.81 24.63 -9.43
CA GLY A 235 -10.58 24.55 -8.20
C GLY A 235 -11.26 23.19 -7.95
N LEU A 236 -11.11 22.22 -8.85
CA LEU A 236 -11.66 20.87 -8.70
C LEU A 236 -10.56 19.92 -8.18
N PRO A 237 -10.82 19.14 -7.13
CA PRO A 237 -9.89 18.13 -6.65
C PRO A 237 -9.95 16.86 -7.51
N SER A 238 -8.81 16.25 -7.78
CA SER A 238 -8.74 14.91 -8.37
C SER A 238 -9.04 13.83 -7.33
N PRO A 239 -9.36 12.59 -7.72
CA PRO A 239 -9.30 11.44 -6.84
C PRO A 239 -7.90 11.27 -6.26
N LYS A 240 -7.82 10.44 -5.22
CA LYS A 240 -6.53 10.11 -4.61
C LYS A 240 -5.69 9.22 -5.54
N SER A 241 -4.37 9.41 -5.50
CA SER A 241 -3.41 8.52 -6.13
C SER A 241 -3.41 7.11 -5.51
N ASN A 242 -2.65 6.21 -6.09
CA ASN A 242 -2.27 4.97 -5.43
C ASN A 242 -1.70 5.27 -4.05
N THR A 243 -2.13 4.49 -3.06
CA THR A 243 -1.60 4.60 -1.70
C THR A 243 -0.34 3.76 -1.60
N LEU A 244 0.80 4.40 -1.42
CA LEU A 244 2.08 3.75 -1.25
C LEU A 244 2.40 3.59 0.24
N THR A 245 2.99 2.46 0.59
CA THR A 245 3.43 2.19 1.95
C THR A 245 4.96 2.17 2.01
N PHE A 246 5.52 2.79 3.03
CA PHE A 246 6.94 2.72 3.31
C PHE A 246 7.18 2.50 4.80
N ARG A 247 8.36 1.99 5.13
CA ARG A 247 8.74 1.67 6.50
C ARG A 247 10.04 2.37 6.87
N ILE A 248 10.07 2.95 8.05
CA ILE A 248 11.32 3.45 8.63
C ILE A 248 11.90 2.32 9.48
N LEU A 249 13.06 1.82 9.08
CA LEU A 249 13.75 0.72 9.77
C LEU A 249 14.28 1.19 11.11
N GLY A 250 14.09 0.37 12.14
CA GLY A 250 14.80 0.55 13.39
C GLY A 250 16.31 0.26 13.20
N TRP A 251 17.16 0.92 14.00
CA TRP A 251 18.62 0.72 13.92
C TRP A 251 19.03 -0.76 14.10
N TRP A 252 18.30 -1.52 14.92
CA TRP A 252 18.50 -2.95 15.08
C TRP A 252 18.18 -3.76 13.83
N GLU A 253 17.08 -3.45 13.15
CA GLU A 253 16.70 -4.10 11.91
C GLU A 253 17.73 -3.85 10.81
N TRP A 254 18.24 -2.62 10.74
CA TRP A 254 19.32 -2.26 9.83
C TRP A 254 20.59 -3.05 10.15
N LEU A 255 21.00 -3.13 11.43
CA LEU A 255 22.18 -3.85 11.85
C LEU A 255 22.06 -5.35 11.53
N LEU A 256 20.90 -5.95 11.78
CA LEU A 256 20.63 -7.34 11.41
C LEU A 256 20.67 -7.56 9.89
N ALA A 257 20.20 -6.61 9.09
CA ALA A 257 20.28 -6.66 7.63
C ALA A 257 21.73 -6.64 7.16
N GLN A 258 22.60 -5.80 7.76
CA GLN A 258 24.03 -5.74 7.46
C GLN A 258 24.73 -7.06 7.86
N ILE A 259 24.43 -7.59 9.04
CA ILE A 259 24.99 -8.88 9.50
C ILE A 259 24.59 -10.01 8.53
N LYS A 260 23.33 -10.07 8.10
CA LYS A 260 22.88 -11.07 7.12
C LYS A 260 23.62 -10.94 5.79
N LEU A 261 23.86 -9.72 5.32
CA LEU A 261 24.58 -9.47 4.08
C LEU A 261 26.04 -9.92 4.19
N ILE A 262 26.72 -9.59 5.29
CA ILE A 262 28.11 -10.00 5.56
C ILE A 262 28.19 -11.54 5.69
N LEU A 263 27.28 -12.16 6.43
CA LEU A 263 27.20 -13.62 6.54
C LEU A 263 26.96 -14.27 5.18
N GLY A 264 26.07 -13.70 4.35
CA GLY A 264 25.81 -14.17 3.00
C GLY A 264 27.06 -14.12 2.11
N LEU A 265 27.83 -13.03 2.22
CA LEU A 265 29.13 -12.90 1.52
C LEU A 265 30.14 -13.95 2.02
N ILE A 266 30.27 -14.12 3.34
CA ILE A 266 31.21 -15.12 3.94
C ILE A 266 30.82 -16.53 3.49
N VAL A 267 29.53 -16.89 3.56
CA VAL A 267 29.04 -18.20 3.10
C VAL A 267 29.24 -18.36 1.60
N GLY A 268 29.01 -17.31 0.80
CA GLY A 268 29.25 -17.32 -0.65
C GLY A 268 30.73 -17.55 -1.00
N LEU A 269 31.63 -16.91 -0.29
CA LEU A 269 33.08 -17.08 -0.47
C LEU A 269 33.55 -18.43 0.07
N ALA A 270 32.98 -18.95 1.17
CA ALA A 270 33.34 -20.23 1.76
C ALA A 270 32.80 -21.44 0.98
N LYS A 271 31.71 -21.25 0.19
CA LYS A 271 31.05 -22.34 -0.54
C LYS A 271 31.99 -23.19 -1.43
N PRO A 272 32.90 -22.60 -2.23
CA PRO A 272 33.85 -23.41 -3.03
C PRO A 272 34.89 -24.13 -2.17
N TYR A 273 35.16 -23.64 -0.94
CA TYR A 273 36.20 -24.22 -0.04
C TYR A 273 35.59 -25.04 1.10
N TRP A 274 34.30 -25.30 1.09
CA TRP A 274 33.58 -25.99 2.17
C TRP A 274 34.19 -27.34 2.52
N TRP A 275 34.54 -28.13 1.52
CA TRP A 275 35.21 -29.42 1.72
C TRP A 275 36.58 -29.30 2.38
N GLN A 276 37.36 -28.31 2.06
CA GLN A 276 38.65 -28.05 2.67
C GLN A 276 38.50 -27.67 4.15
N ILE A 277 37.52 -26.84 4.48
CA ILE A 277 37.21 -26.44 5.86
C ILE A 277 36.83 -27.66 6.70
N ILE A 278 35.98 -28.55 6.16
CA ILE A 278 35.59 -29.79 6.85
C ILE A 278 36.84 -30.66 7.14
N ILE A 279 37.70 -30.89 6.15
CA ILE A 279 38.93 -31.69 6.29
C ILE A 279 39.84 -31.08 7.35
N PHE A 280 40.06 -29.77 7.36
CA PHE A 280 40.86 -29.11 8.39
C PHE A 280 40.28 -29.26 9.79
N LEU A 281 38.96 -29.18 9.92
CA LEU A 281 38.24 -29.33 11.17
C LEU A 281 38.38 -30.79 11.71
N GLU A 282 38.24 -31.78 10.85
CA GLU A 282 38.46 -33.20 11.19
C GLU A 282 39.88 -33.46 11.62
N ILE A 283 40.88 -32.98 10.89
CA ILE A 283 42.30 -33.09 11.27
C ILE A 283 42.54 -32.42 12.63
N GLY A 284 41.97 -31.22 12.85
CA GLY A 284 42.06 -30.52 14.13
C GLY A 284 41.52 -31.32 15.30
N ILE A 285 40.34 -31.93 15.14
CA ILE A 285 39.70 -32.78 16.14
C ILE A 285 40.61 -34.01 16.43
N LEU A 286 41.12 -34.69 15.41
CA LEU A 286 42.00 -35.85 15.55
C LEU A 286 43.28 -35.50 16.32
N LEU A 287 43.88 -34.34 16.06
CA LEU A 287 45.09 -33.89 16.77
C LEU A 287 44.80 -33.60 18.27
N VAL A 288 43.65 -33.00 18.57
CA VAL A 288 43.22 -32.74 19.96
C VAL A 288 43.00 -34.06 20.70
N VAL A 289 42.27 -35.00 20.08
CA VAL A 289 42.04 -36.35 20.67
C VAL A 289 43.36 -37.09 20.89
N LYS A 290 44.29 -37.08 19.90
CA LYS A 290 45.61 -37.69 20.03
C LYS A 290 46.43 -37.08 21.18
N ARG A 291 46.42 -35.76 21.31
CA ARG A 291 47.09 -35.07 22.43
C ARG A 291 46.49 -35.47 23.78
N LYS A 292 45.17 -35.58 23.88
CA LYS A 292 44.50 -36.00 25.11
C LYS A 292 44.86 -37.43 25.50
N MET A 293 44.84 -38.36 24.55
CA MET A 293 45.25 -39.76 24.78
C MET A 293 46.70 -39.87 25.18
N GLN A 294 47.63 -39.08 24.62
CA GLN A 294 49.01 -39.05 25.03
C GLN A 294 49.21 -38.50 26.44
N SER A 295 48.42 -37.52 26.83
CA SER A 295 48.47 -36.96 28.18
C SER A 295 47.96 -37.94 29.24
N GLU A 296 46.96 -38.76 28.91
CA GLU A 296 46.48 -39.82 29.82
C GLU A 296 47.50 -40.99 29.97
N LYS A 297 48.15 -41.42 28.85
CA LYS A 297 49.20 -42.43 28.91
C LYS A 297 50.39 -42.02 29.79
N ARG A 298 50.74 -40.72 29.80
CA ARG A 298 51.83 -40.22 30.68
C ARG A 298 51.42 -40.19 32.15
N LYS A 299 50.14 -40.08 32.47
CA LYS A 299 49.67 -40.15 33.88
C LYS A 299 49.58 -41.57 34.44
N THR A 300 49.44 -42.58 33.57
CA THR A 300 49.37 -43.99 33.99
C THR A 300 50.75 -44.68 34.09
N THR A 301 51.82 -44.04 33.59
CA THR A 301 53.20 -44.55 33.66
C THR A 301 54.05 -43.80 34.68
N ALA A 302 53.53 -42.87 35.44
CA ALA A 302 54.12 -42.21 36.57
C ALA A 302 53.44 -42.68 37.88
#